data_3ee1ac643c70ef623b1ac401e8ecd19e
#
_entry.id   3ee1ac643c70ef623b1ac401e8ecd19e
#
_cell.length_a   1.000
_cell.length_b   1.000
_cell.length_c   1.000
_cell.angle_alpha   90.00
_cell.angle_beta   90.00
_cell.angle_gamma   90.00
#
_symmetry.space_group_name_H-M   'P 1'
#
loop_
_entity.id
_entity.type
_entity.pdbx_description
1 polymer ?
#
loop_
_entity_poly.entity_id
_entity_poly.type
_entity_poly.pdbx_seq_one_letter_code
_entity_poly.pdbx_strand_id
1 'polypeptide(L)'
;IILRWQDEADSVSGDRWIILIAYIIGLSIGVHLLNLLCIPAIVLVFYYQKYQTLSLKGVIGAIALSGILIVLILFVYIPGMADVGGWFELFFVNVMGLPFQSGLIVFLGLVLFLLIGAIYRFRKRIVNTGLWCLLMLTIGYTTYAVILIRANANTPLNENAPDTIFTLKSYLNREQYESAPLLYGRTYASEPEYVPEGDYYKVKTEKGSAIYRPDKKEGKYKIIRYKEDVCYLSLIHISEPTRLLSIS
;
A
#
# COMPACT_ATOMS: atom_id res chain seq x y z
N ILE A 1 -18.33 -14.59 -9.17
CA ILE A 1 -18.13 -15.10 -7.78
C ILE A 1 -19.18 -14.47 -6.87
N ILE A 2 -19.37 -13.13 -6.88
CA ILE A 2 -20.33 -12.46 -5.99
C ILE A 2 -21.78 -12.98 -6.20
N LEU A 3 -22.19 -13.26 -7.42
CA LEU A 3 -23.50 -13.87 -7.71
C LEU A 3 -23.63 -15.27 -7.11
N ARG A 4 -22.56 -16.07 -7.17
CA ARG A 4 -22.52 -17.40 -6.52
C ARG A 4 -22.62 -17.30 -5.00
N TRP A 5 -21.95 -16.29 -4.43
CA TRP A 5 -22.10 -16.00 -3.01
C TRP A 5 -23.54 -15.61 -2.66
N GLN A 6 -24.19 -14.82 -3.50
CA GLN A 6 -25.56 -14.38 -3.30
C GLN A 6 -26.53 -15.58 -3.22
N ASP A 7 -26.36 -16.60 -4.08
CA ASP A 7 -27.18 -17.80 -4.08
C ASP A 7 -26.97 -18.66 -2.81
N GLU A 8 -25.81 -18.59 -2.17
CA GLU A 8 -25.42 -19.39 -1.01
C GLU A 8 -25.24 -18.57 0.28
N ALA A 9 -25.64 -17.28 0.31
CA ALA A 9 -25.31 -16.34 1.37
C ALA A 9 -25.75 -16.77 2.79
N ASP A 10 -26.88 -17.46 2.89
CA ASP A 10 -27.43 -17.94 4.16
C ASP A 10 -26.79 -19.24 4.65
N SER A 11 -26.00 -19.90 3.81
CA SER A 11 -25.33 -21.15 4.15
C SER A 11 -23.94 -20.89 4.77
N VAL A 12 -23.45 -21.84 5.57
CA VAL A 12 -22.05 -21.80 6.08
C VAL A 12 -21.06 -21.92 4.92
N SER A 13 -21.44 -22.62 3.85
CA SER A 13 -20.62 -22.77 2.65
C SER A 13 -20.49 -21.48 1.83
N GLY A 14 -21.40 -20.51 1.99
CA GLY A 14 -21.33 -19.21 1.33
C GLY A 14 -20.09 -18.40 1.69
N ASP A 15 -19.57 -18.53 2.92
CA ASP A 15 -18.39 -17.80 3.39
C ASP A 15 -17.16 -18.06 2.50
N ARG A 16 -17.04 -19.23 1.88
CA ARG A 16 -15.94 -19.60 0.95
C ARG A 16 -15.82 -18.65 -0.24
N TRP A 17 -16.94 -18.14 -0.73
CA TRP A 17 -16.95 -17.22 -1.87
C TRP A 17 -16.43 -15.83 -1.51
N ILE A 18 -16.76 -15.35 -0.29
CA ILE A 18 -16.20 -14.07 0.22
C ILE A 18 -14.69 -14.20 0.43
N ILE A 19 -14.24 -15.32 0.99
CA ILE A 19 -12.83 -15.63 1.19
C ILE A 19 -12.08 -15.67 -0.16
N LEU A 20 -12.70 -16.28 -1.19
CA LEU A 20 -12.14 -16.30 -2.53
C LEU A 20 -12.09 -14.90 -3.16
N ILE A 21 -13.11 -14.06 -2.94
CA ILE A 21 -13.11 -12.67 -3.39
C ILE A 21 -11.94 -11.91 -2.75
N ALA A 22 -11.71 -12.08 -1.44
CA ALA A 22 -10.59 -11.46 -0.75
C ALA A 22 -9.23 -11.88 -1.32
N TYR A 23 -9.07 -13.16 -1.67
CA TYR A 23 -7.87 -13.66 -2.37
C TYR A 23 -7.65 -12.98 -3.72
N ILE A 24 -8.71 -12.89 -4.54
CA ILE A 24 -8.64 -12.25 -5.86
C ILE A 24 -8.34 -10.75 -5.72
N ILE A 25 -8.89 -10.08 -4.70
CA ILE A 25 -8.55 -8.69 -4.41
C ILE A 25 -7.07 -8.57 -4.07
N GLY A 26 -6.53 -9.47 -3.23
CA GLY A 26 -5.10 -9.51 -2.91
C GLY A 26 -4.21 -9.69 -4.14
N LEU A 27 -4.55 -10.62 -5.04
CA LEU A 27 -3.88 -10.79 -6.33
C LEU A 27 -3.98 -9.54 -7.19
N SER A 28 -5.16 -8.91 -7.23
CA SER A 28 -5.44 -7.74 -8.05
C SER A 28 -4.64 -6.51 -7.62
N ILE A 29 -4.34 -6.37 -6.32
CA ILE A 29 -3.46 -5.30 -5.81
C ILE A 29 -2.10 -5.37 -6.53
N GLY A 30 -1.56 -6.58 -6.72
CA GLY A 30 -0.30 -6.81 -7.42
C GLY A 30 -0.31 -6.46 -8.91
N VAL A 31 -1.49 -6.35 -9.52
CA VAL A 31 -1.65 -6.01 -10.94
C VAL A 31 -2.03 -4.54 -11.11
N HIS A 32 -3.10 -4.11 -10.44
CA HIS A 32 -3.61 -2.75 -10.59
C HIS A 32 -4.47 -2.33 -9.38
N LEU A 33 -4.08 -1.26 -8.71
CA LEU A 33 -4.77 -0.75 -7.51
C LEU A 33 -6.22 -0.30 -7.77
N LEU A 34 -6.57 0.11 -9.01
CA LEU A 34 -7.95 0.48 -9.36
C LEU A 34 -8.94 -0.67 -9.17
N ASN A 35 -8.49 -1.92 -9.13
CA ASN A 35 -9.36 -3.06 -8.85
C ASN A 35 -10.00 -3.00 -7.45
N LEU A 36 -9.43 -2.22 -6.52
CA LEU A 36 -10.04 -1.97 -5.21
C LEU A 36 -11.37 -1.21 -5.29
N LEU A 37 -11.63 -0.52 -6.41
CA LEU A 37 -12.91 0.15 -6.65
C LEU A 37 -14.08 -0.83 -6.82
N CYS A 38 -13.84 -2.13 -6.94
CA CYS A 38 -14.92 -3.13 -6.89
C CYS A 38 -15.47 -3.35 -5.45
N ILE A 39 -14.74 -2.93 -4.40
CA ILE A 39 -15.15 -3.11 -3.00
C ILE A 39 -16.51 -2.45 -2.71
N PRO A 40 -16.81 -1.21 -3.12
CA PRO A 40 -18.13 -0.61 -2.94
C PRO A 40 -19.26 -1.45 -3.54
N ALA A 41 -19.07 -1.98 -4.74
CA ALA A 41 -20.05 -2.83 -5.38
C ALA A 41 -20.28 -4.12 -4.59
N ILE A 42 -19.22 -4.76 -4.10
CA ILE A 42 -19.29 -5.98 -3.28
C ILE A 42 -20.02 -5.69 -1.96
N VAL A 43 -19.69 -4.59 -1.28
CA VAL A 43 -20.32 -4.21 -0.01
C VAL A 43 -21.79 -3.88 -0.20
N LEU A 44 -22.17 -3.22 -1.31
CA LEU A 44 -23.57 -2.93 -1.64
C LEU A 44 -24.35 -4.23 -1.93
N VAL A 45 -23.81 -5.15 -2.71
CA VAL A 45 -24.44 -6.46 -2.95
C VAL A 45 -24.64 -7.21 -1.63
N PHE A 46 -23.62 -7.19 -0.75
CA PHE A 46 -23.73 -7.78 0.58
C PHE A 46 -24.83 -7.13 1.42
N TYR A 47 -24.95 -5.81 1.39
CA TYR A 47 -25.98 -5.06 2.10
C TYR A 47 -27.38 -5.44 1.57
N TYR A 48 -27.60 -5.42 0.25
CA TYR A 48 -28.87 -5.74 -0.37
C TYR A 48 -29.30 -7.20 -0.11
N GLN A 49 -28.37 -8.13 -0.07
CA GLN A 49 -28.68 -9.53 0.23
C GLN A 49 -29.11 -9.75 1.68
N LYS A 50 -28.47 -9.02 2.61
CA LYS A 50 -28.69 -9.23 4.04
C LYS A 50 -29.92 -8.48 4.58
N TYR A 51 -30.26 -7.36 4.00
CA TYR A 51 -31.34 -6.49 4.47
C TYR A 51 -32.44 -6.38 3.42
N GLN A 52 -33.62 -6.96 3.71
CA GLN A 52 -34.77 -6.96 2.80
C GLN A 52 -35.40 -5.56 2.63
N THR A 53 -35.23 -4.67 3.61
CA THR A 53 -35.72 -3.30 3.54
C THR A 53 -34.58 -2.33 3.23
N LEU A 54 -34.69 -1.69 2.07
CA LEU A 54 -33.70 -0.70 1.63
C LEU A 54 -33.94 0.61 2.38
N SER A 55 -32.96 1.04 3.14
CA SER A 55 -32.95 2.34 3.81
C SER A 55 -31.85 3.21 3.19
N LEU A 56 -32.17 4.47 2.88
CA LEU A 56 -31.16 5.42 2.40
C LEU A 56 -29.96 5.52 3.36
N LYS A 57 -30.24 5.53 4.67
CA LYS A 57 -29.19 5.54 5.71
C LYS A 57 -28.30 4.29 5.65
N GLY A 58 -28.89 3.12 5.36
CA GLY A 58 -28.14 1.87 5.22
C GLY A 58 -27.25 1.84 3.96
N VAL A 59 -27.74 2.38 2.84
CA VAL A 59 -26.95 2.52 1.61
C VAL A 59 -25.78 3.47 1.82
N ILE A 60 -26.01 4.63 2.46
CA ILE A 60 -24.94 5.57 2.80
C ILE A 60 -23.93 4.91 3.74
N GLY A 61 -24.40 4.16 4.74
CA GLY A 61 -23.53 3.40 5.65
C GLY A 61 -22.68 2.35 4.94
N ALA A 62 -23.24 1.63 3.97
CA ALA A 62 -22.51 0.64 3.15
C ALA A 62 -21.43 1.31 2.28
N ILE A 63 -21.75 2.45 1.66
CA ILE A 63 -20.79 3.24 0.88
C ILE A 63 -19.68 3.80 1.80
N ALA A 64 -20.01 4.34 2.95
CA ALA A 64 -19.04 4.83 3.92
C ALA A 64 -18.12 3.71 4.41
N LEU A 65 -18.68 2.53 4.74
CA LEU A 65 -17.90 1.35 5.15
C LEU A 65 -16.93 0.92 4.04
N SER A 66 -17.40 0.88 2.79
CA SER A 66 -16.53 0.52 1.66
C SER A 66 -15.40 1.53 1.45
N GLY A 67 -15.67 2.82 1.63
CA GLY A 67 -14.64 3.87 1.61
C GLY A 67 -13.59 3.67 2.70
N ILE A 68 -14.03 3.39 3.93
CA ILE A 68 -13.13 3.08 5.05
C ILE A 68 -12.26 1.86 4.73
N LEU A 69 -12.83 0.79 4.18
CA LEU A 69 -12.08 -0.41 3.79
C LEU A 69 -11.00 -0.10 2.74
N ILE A 70 -11.34 0.69 1.72
CA ILE A 70 -10.37 1.11 0.68
C ILE A 70 -9.25 1.93 1.32
N VAL A 71 -9.57 2.91 2.16
CA VAL A 71 -8.57 3.74 2.86
C VAL A 71 -7.67 2.88 3.74
N LEU A 72 -8.22 1.93 4.50
CA LEU A 72 -7.43 1.01 5.33
C LEU A 72 -6.48 0.15 4.48
N ILE A 73 -6.94 -0.35 3.32
CA ILE A 73 -6.08 -1.16 2.45
C ILE A 73 -4.98 -0.29 1.84
N LEU A 74 -5.31 0.88 1.28
CA LEU A 74 -4.36 1.73 0.56
C LEU A 74 -3.35 2.42 1.47
N PHE A 75 -3.78 2.94 2.61
CA PHE A 75 -2.95 3.80 3.46
C PHE A 75 -2.40 3.11 4.71
N VAL A 76 -2.98 1.97 5.12
CA VAL A 76 -2.51 1.26 6.32
C VAL A 76 -1.93 -0.10 5.94
N TYR A 77 -2.69 -0.93 5.22
CA TYR A 77 -2.28 -2.30 4.95
C TYR A 77 -1.09 -2.37 3.98
N ILE A 78 -1.20 -1.78 2.80
CA ILE A 78 -0.14 -1.84 1.76
C ILE A 78 1.17 -1.21 2.25
N PRO A 79 1.21 0.07 2.70
CA PRO A 79 2.45 0.66 3.19
C PRO A 79 2.93 0.02 4.49
N GLY A 80 2.03 -0.34 5.40
CA GLY A 80 2.37 -0.98 6.66
C GLY A 80 3.10 -2.31 6.48
N MET A 81 2.67 -3.14 5.53
CA MET A 81 3.37 -4.40 5.19
C MET A 81 4.80 -4.13 4.68
N ALA A 82 4.98 -3.09 3.87
CA ALA A 82 6.30 -2.72 3.37
C ALA A 82 7.21 -2.12 4.46
N ASP A 83 6.65 -1.25 5.33
CA ASP A 83 7.42 -0.60 6.40
C ASP A 83 7.86 -1.57 7.48
N VAL A 84 6.93 -2.37 7.99
CA VAL A 84 7.24 -3.37 9.01
C VAL A 84 8.17 -4.45 8.43
N GLY A 85 7.92 -4.90 7.19
CA GLY A 85 8.82 -5.80 6.49
C GLY A 85 10.24 -5.23 6.35
N GLY A 86 10.36 -3.93 6.05
CA GLY A 86 11.63 -3.22 5.99
C GLY A 86 12.36 -3.15 7.35
N TRP A 87 11.64 -2.94 8.46
CA TRP A 87 12.23 -2.98 9.81
C TRP A 87 12.73 -4.38 10.17
N PHE A 88 11.97 -5.42 9.87
CA PHE A 88 12.43 -6.79 10.04
C PHE A 88 13.67 -7.07 9.21
N GLU A 89 13.70 -6.64 7.95
CA GLU A 89 14.85 -6.80 7.07
C GLU A 89 16.10 -6.13 7.64
N LEU A 90 16.01 -4.88 8.09
CA LEU A 90 17.14 -4.17 8.72
C LEU A 90 17.61 -4.88 10.00
N PHE A 91 16.69 -5.35 10.83
CA PHE A 91 17.04 -6.05 12.06
C PHE A 91 17.76 -7.37 11.78
N PHE A 92 17.20 -8.21 10.92
CA PHE A 92 17.76 -9.54 10.66
C PHE A 92 19.08 -9.47 9.87
N VAL A 93 19.20 -8.55 8.93
CA VAL A 93 20.42 -8.41 8.11
C VAL A 93 21.49 -7.60 8.85
N ASN A 94 21.18 -6.41 9.38
CA ASN A 94 22.18 -5.53 9.92
C ASN A 94 22.62 -5.91 11.34
N VAL A 95 21.70 -6.45 12.18
CA VAL A 95 21.99 -6.82 13.59
C VAL A 95 22.37 -8.28 13.71
N MET A 96 21.59 -9.17 13.08
CA MET A 96 21.84 -10.63 13.19
C MET A 96 22.82 -11.16 12.13
N GLY A 97 23.15 -10.37 11.10
CA GLY A 97 24.09 -10.76 10.06
C GLY A 97 23.58 -11.85 9.10
N LEU A 98 22.24 -11.98 8.97
CA LEU A 98 21.63 -12.94 8.05
C LEU A 98 21.68 -12.45 6.59
N PRO A 99 21.51 -13.34 5.61
CA PRO A 99 21.49 -12.95 4.20
C PRO A 99 20.38 -11.95 3.89
N PHE A 100 20.57 -11.15 2.86
CA PHE A 100 19.55 -10.23 2.34
C PHE A 100 18.23 -10.95 2.06
N GLN A 101 17.12 -10.29 2.33
CA GLN A 101 15.73 -10.77 2.20
C GLN A 101 15.30 -11.80 3.27
N SER A 102 16.19 -12.22 4.19
CA SER A 102 15.83 -13.13 5.28
C SER A 102 14.81 -12.53 6.25
N GLY A 103 14.95 -11.24 6.57
CA GLY A 103 14.01 -10.52 7.44
C GLY A 103 12.61 -10.45 6.86
N LEU A 104 12.49 -10.23 5.55
CA LEU A 104 11.20 -10.23 4.86
C LEU A 104 10.52 -11.61 4.91
N ILE A 105 11.28 -12.69 4.71
CA ILE A 105 10.77 -14.07 4.78
C ILE A 105 10.26 -14.37 6.19
N VAL A 106 11.04 -14.03 7.21
CA VAL A 106 10.65 -14.23 8.62
C VAL A 106 9.40 -13.41 8.95
N PHE A 107 9.33 -12.15 8.51
CA PHE A 107 8.18 -11.29 8.70
C PHE A 107 6.90 -11.89 8.09
N LEU A 108 6.95 -12.30 6.82
CA LEU A 108 5.80 -12.93 6.15
C LEU A 108 5.38 -14.24 6.85
N GLY A 109 6.35 -15.08 7.22
CA GLY A 109 6.09 -16.30 7.98
C GLY A 109 5.42 -16.01 9.32
N LEU A 110 5.88 -14.99 10.05
CA LEU A 110 5.29 -14.56 11.32
C LEU A 110 3.85 -14.04 11.13
N VAL A 111 3.60 -13.20 10.13
CA VAL A 111 2.25 -12.70 9.83
C VAL A 111 1.29 -13.83 9.54
N LEU A 112 1.69 -14.78 8.68
CA LEU A 112 0.87 -15.95 8.35
C LEU A 112 0.62 -16.81 9.58
N PHE A 113 1.65 -17.07 10.40
CA PHE A 113 1.54 -17.83 11.64
C PHE A 113 0.57 -17.18 12.63
N LEU A 114 0.67 -15.87 12.83
CA LEU A 114 -0.23 -15.13 13.72
C LEU A 114 -1.67 -15.13 13.21
N LEU A 115 -1.90 -14.96 11.90
CA LEU A 115 -3.23 -15.02 11.32
C LEU A 115 -3.84 -16.41 11.46
N ILE A 116 -3.09 -17.47 11.18
CA ILE A 116 -3.54 -18.85 11.37
C ILE A 116 -3.88 -19.09 12.84
N GLY A 117 -3.01 -18.69 13.76
CA GLY A 117 -3.25 -18.80 15.21
C GLY A 117 -4.52 -18.04 15.64
N ALA A 118 -4.73 -16.83 15.11
CA ALA A 118 -5.94 -16.05 15.37
C ALA A 118 -7.21 -16.75 14.85
N ILE A 119 -7.18 -17.36 13.66
CA ILE A 119 -8.29 -18.12 13.10
C ILE A 119 -8.68 -19.28 14.05
N TYR A 120 -7.72 -20.02 14.58
CA TYR A 120 -7.99 -21.12 15.54
C TYR A 120 -8.48 -20.59 16.90
N ARG A 121 -8.05 -19.40 17.33
CA ARG A 121 -8.41 -18.81 18.62
C ARG A 121 -9.80 -18.17 18.61
N PHE A 122 -10.18 -17.48 17.53
CA PHE A 122 -11.43 -16.74 17.41
C PHE A 122 -12.45 -17.54 16.59
N ARG A 123 -13.47 -18.11 17.28
CA ARG A 123 -14.46 -18.99 16.64
C ARG A 123 -15.78 -18.28 16.26
N LYS A 124 -15.96 -17.00 16.60
CA LYS A 124 -17.14 -16.25 16.15
C LYS A 124 -17.16 -16.15 14.63
N ARG A 125 -18.22 -16.62 13.94
CA ARG A 125 -18.30 -16.74 12.47
C ARG A 125 -17.82 -15.47 11.76
N ILE A 126 -18.35 -14.30 12.12
CA ILE A 126 -18.00 -13.03 11.47
C ILE A 126 -16.49 -12.71 11.60
N VAL A 127 -15.94 -12.88 12.81
CA VAL A 127 -14.51 -12.61 13.06
C VAL A 127 -13.65 -13.64 12.35
N ASN A 128 -14.03 -14.91 12.39
CA ASN A 128 -13.30 -16.00 11.75
C ASN A 128 -13.29 -15.83 10.22
N THR A 129 -14.44 -15.55 9.61
CA THR A 129 -14.51 -15.26 8.15
C THR A 129 -13.68 -14.03 7.78
N GLY A 130 -13.71 -12.97 8.60
CA GLY A 130 -12.86 -11.79 8.40
C GLY A 130 -11.36 -12.11 8.47
N LEU A 131 -10.94 -12.96 9.42
CA LEU A 131 -9.55 -13.42 9.52
C LEU A 131 -9.13 -14.28 8.33
N TRP A 132 -10.01 -15.16 7.85
CA TRP A 132 -9.78 -15.90 6.61
C TRP A 132 -9.67 -14.99 5.38
N CYS A 133 -10.51 -13.96 5.29
CA CYS A 133 -10.40 -12.96 4.23
C CYS A 133 -9.06 -12.22 4.30
N LEU A 134 -8.62 -11.81 5.51
CA LEU A 134 -7.34 -11.13 5.70
C LEU A 134 -6.16 -12.05 5.35
N LEU A 135 -6.21 -13.32 5.76
CA LEU A 135 -5.20 -14.32 5.42
C LEU A 135 -5.09 -14.48 3.89
N MET A 136 -6.21 -14.67 3.21
CA MET A 136 -6.24 -14.88 1.77
C MET A 136 -5.85 -13.62 0.99
N LEU A 137 -6.25 -12.43 1.45
CA LEU A 137 -5.77 -11.16 0.91
C LEU A 137 -4.26 -11.04 1.06
N THR A 138 -3.70 -11.41 2.23
CA THR A 138 -2.25 -11.41 2.48
C THR A 138 -1.54 -12.37 1.52
N ILE A 139 -2.04 -13.60 1.35
CA ILE A 139 -1.45 -14.57 0.42
C ILE A 139 -1.49 -14.02 -1.02
N GLY A 140 -2.61 -13.44 -1.45
CA GLY A 140 -2.71 -12.79 -2.76
C GLY A 140 -1.71 -11.63 -2.90
N TYR A 141 -1.59 -10.78 -1.88
CA TYR A 141 -0.65 -9.67 -1.87
C TYR A 141 0.82 -10.11 -1.93
N THR A 142 1.18 -11.30 -1.38
CA THR A 142 2.56 -11.81 -1.45
C THR A 142 3.04 -12.05 -2.88
N THR A 143 2.17 -12.00 -3.89
CA THR A 143 2.60 -12.03 -5.30
C THR A 143 3.53 -10.90 -5.69
N TYR A 144 3.56 -9.79 -4.93
CA TYR A 144 4.60 -8.76 -5.08
C TYR A 144 6.02 -9.29 -4.86
N ALA A 145 6.19 -10.39 -4.13
CA ALA A 145 7.48 -11.05 -4.01
C ALA A 145 8.05 -11.51 -5.38
N VAL A 146 7.17 -11.80 -6.35
CA VAL A 146 7.59 -12.14 -7.72
C VAL A 146 8.34 -10.97 -8.37
N ILE A 147 7.97 -9.72 -8.09
CA ILE A 147 8.67 -8.53 -8.58
C ILE A 147 10.10 -8.49 -8.02
N LEU A 148 10.24 -8.70 -6.70
CA LEU A 148 11.55 -8.76 -6.05
C LEU A 148 12.43 -9.89 -6.63
N ILE A 149 11.85 -11.08 -6.81
CA ILE A 149 12.56 -12.24 -7.36
C ILE A 149 13.04 -11.95 -8.78
N ARG A 150 12.17 -11.39 -9.64
CA ARG A 150 12.52 -11.05 -11.02
C ARG A 150 13.55 -9.93 -11.11
N ALA A 151 13.43 -8.90 -10.28
CA ALA A 151 14.41 -7.81 -10.23
C ALA A 151 15.81 -8.32 -9.86
N ASN A 152 15.90 -9.26 -8.91
CA ASN A 152 17.16 -9.89 -8.52
C ASN A 152 17.73 -10.84 -9.59
N ALA A 153 16.91 -11.35 -10.52
CA ALA A 153 17.34 -12.20 -11.63
C ALA A 153 17.99 -11.41 -12.78
N ASN A 154 18.13 -10.08 -12.66
CA ASN A 154 18.75 -9.19 -13.66
C ASN A 154 18.19 -9.40 -15.07
N THR A 155 16.86 -9.37 -15.21
CA THR A 155 16.19 -9.49 -16.50
C THR A 155 16.55 -8.30 -17.42
N PRO A 156 16.53 -8.45 -18.77
CA PRO A 156 16.89 -7.39 -19.70
C PRO A 156 16.08 -6.10 -19.53
N LEU A 157 14.81 -6.19 -19.10
CA LEU A 157 13.95 -5.08 -18.74
C LEU A 157 13.74 -5.12 -17.24
N ASN A 158 14.54 -4.37 -16.50
CA ASN A 158 14.46 -4.21 -15.05
C ASN A 158 14.34 -2.71 -14.70
N GLU A 159 13.18 -2.14 -15.05
CA GLU A 159 12.91 -0.73 -14.81
C GLU A 159 12.78 -0.46 -13.30
N ASN A 160 13.47 0.60 -12.83
CA ASN A 160 13.57 0.99 -11.41
C ASN A 160 14.19 -0.06 -10.48
N ALA A 161 14.61 -1.22 -10.97
CA ALA A 161 15.29 -2.30 -10.24
C ALA A 161 14.78 -2.48 -8.78
N PRO A 162 13.50 -2.88 -8.55
CA PRO A 162 12.95 -3.08 -7.22
C PRO A 162 13.47 -4.39 -6.60
N ASP A 163 14.79 -4.44 -6.34
CA ASP A 163 15.52 -5.63 -5.88
C ASP A 163 15.50 -5.81 -4.36
N THR A 164 15.06 -4.80 -3.61
CA THR A 164 14.94 -4.82 -2.14
C THR A 164 13.54 -4.38 -1.72
N ILE A 165 13.17 -4.62 -0.46
CA ILE A 165 11.90 -4.15 0.10
C ILE A 165 11.80 -2.62 0.07
N PHE A 166 12.93 -1.91 0.20
CA PHE A 166 12.98 -0.45 0.20
C PHE A 166 12.76 0.12 -1.21
N THR A 167 13.41 -0.47 -2.23
CA THR A 167 13.21 -0.09 -3.62
C THR A 167 11.83 -0.50 -4.12
N LEU A 168 11.30 -1.64 -3.65
CA LEU A 168 9.93 -2.04 -3.93
C LEU A 168 8.92 -1.04 -3.34
N LYS A 169 9.13 -0.56 -2.10
CA LYS A 169 8.28 0.48 -1.50
C LYS A 169 8.26 1.75 -2.35
N SER A 170 9.43 2.24 -2.76
CA SER A 170 9.56 3.40 -3.64
C SER A 170 8.85 3.19 -4.99
N TYR A 171 8.99 2.00 -5.57
CA TYR A 171 8.30 1.60 -6.79
C TYR A 171 6.76 1.59 -6.62
N LEU A 172 6.25 1.01 -5.54
CA LEU A 172 4.82 0.95 -5.24
C LEU A 172 4.20 2.33 -4.99
N ASN A 173 4.94 3.18 -4.30
CA ASN A 173 4.54 4.57 -4.04
C ASN A 173 4.68 5.47 -5.27
N ARG A 174 5.17 4.93 -6.40
CA ARG A 174 5.43 5.71 -7.62
C ARG A 174 6.31 6.95 -7.38
N GLU A 175 7.27 6.84 -6.46
CA GLU A 175 8.11 7.98 -6.06
C GLU A 175 8.97 8.54 -7.20
N GLN A 176 9.17 7.76 -8.27
CA GLN A 176 9.84 8.22 -9.49
C GLN A 176 8.99 9.18 -10.33
N TYR A 177 7.68 9.22 -10.12
CA TYR A 177 6.80 10.16 -10.79
C TYR A 177 6.46 11.31 -9.83
N GLU A 178 6.53 12.53 -10.33
CA GLU A 178 6.08 13.67 -9.53
C GLU A 178 4.59 13.53 -9.20
N SER A 179 4.25 13.62 -7.92
CA SER A 179 2.86 13.63 -7.47
C SER A 179 2.31 15.04 -7.63
N ALA A 180 1.31 15.21 -8.49
CA ALA A 180 0.52 16.43 -8.49
C ALA A 180 -0.45 16.38 -7.29
N PRO A 181 -0.37 17.32 -6.33
CA PRO A 181 -1.30 17.35 -5.21
C PRO A 181 -2.69 17.72 -5.70
N LEU A 182 -3.73 17.00 -5.23
CA LEU A 182 -5.11 17.17 -5.70
C LEU A 182 -5.83 18.39 -5.10
N LEU A 183 -5.56 18.71 -3.83
CA LEU A 183 -6.31 19.72 -3.09
C LEU A 183 -5.45 20.87 -2.58
N TYR A 184 -4.26 20.55 -2.08
CA TYR A 184 -3.37 21.50 -1.45
C TYR A 184 -1.92 21.13 -1.72
N GLY A 185 -1.14 22.02 -2.32
CA GLY A 185 0.26 21.74 -2.63
C GLY A 185 0.93 22.83 -3.46
N ARG A 186 2.10 22.52 -3.99
CA ARG A 186 2.88 23.41 -4.84
C ARG A 186 2.18 23.60 -6.20
N THR A 187 2.19 24.82 -6.69
CA THR A 187 1.87 25.18 -8.07
C THR A 187 3.15 25.56 -8.82
N TYR A 188 3.07 25.78 -10.12
CA TYR A 188 4.20 26.27 -10.91
C TYR A 188 4.72 27.66 -10.45
N ALA A 189 3.87 28.43 -9.75
CA ALA A 189 4.21 29.74 -9.19
C ALA A 189 4.70 29.68 -7.73
N SER A 190 4.81 28.49 -7.12
CA SER A 190 5.30 28.35 -5.74
C SER A 190 6.82 28.52 -5.72
N GLU A 191 7.29 29.53 -5.00
CA GLU A 191 8.72 29.78 -4.83
C GLU A 191 9.29 28.93 -3.69
N PRO A 192 10.46 28.27 -3.89
CA PRO A 192 11.15 27.57 -2.83
C PRO A 192 11.65 28.54 -1.76
N GLU A 193 11.68 28.10 -0.51
CA GLU A 193 12.27 28.85 0.58
C GLU A 193 13.79 28.77 0.48
N TYR A 194 14.46 29.91 0.50
CA TYR A 194 15.92 30.00 0.44
C TYR A 194 16.51 30.34 1.82
N VAL A 195 17.58 29.64 2.17
CA VAL A 195 18.35 29.90 3.39
C VAL A 195 19.74 30.35 3.00
N PRO A 196 20.28 31.42 3.63
CA PRO A 196 21.66 31.86 3.37
C PRO A 196 22.67 30.82 3.89
N GLU A 197 23.58 30.40 3.01
CA GLU A 197 24.68 29.47 3.33
C GLU A 197 26.02 30.14 2.87
N GLY A 198 26.58 31.01 3.71
CA GLY A 198 27.77 31.82 3.37
C GLY A 198 27.44 32.92 2.35
N ASP A 199 28.14 32.93 1.21
CA ASP A 199 27.99 33.93 0.13
C ASP A 199 26.87 33.59 -0.90
N TYR A 200 26.15 32.46 -0.72
CA TYR A 200 25.08 32.05 -1.65
C TYR A 200 23.82 31.61 -0.90
N TYR A 201 22.70 31.59 -1.64
CA TYR A 201 21.43 31.11 -1.13
C TYR A 201 21.20 29.67 -1.58
N LYS A 202 20.88 28.80 -0.63
CA LYS A 202 20.51 27.41 -0.89
C LYS A 202 19.01 27.20 -0.66
N VAL A 203 18.41 26.36 -1.47
CA VAL A 203 17.01 25.94 -1.28
C VAL A 203 16.93 25.18 0.04
N LYS A 204 16.00 25.60 0.90
CA LYS A 204 15.72 24.90 2.15
C LYS A 204 15.09 23.55 1.87
N THR A 205 15.74 22.52 2.32
CA THR A 205 15.23 21.13 2.22
C THR A 205 15.04 20.55 3.60
N GLU A 206 13.96 19.81 3.78
CA GLU A 206 13.74 19.01 4.97
C GLU A 206 14.23 17.58 4.73
N LYS A 207 14.78 16.99 5.79
CA LYS A 207 15.31 15.64 5.76
C LYS A 207 14.17 14.63 5.82
N GLY A 208 13.87 13.99 4.70
CA GLY A 208 12.87 12.95 4.57
C GLY A 208 13.38 11.55 4.96
N SER A 209 12.78 10.51 4.40
CA SER A 209 13.09 9.11 4.70
C SER A 209 14.50 8.71 4.22
N ALA A 210 15.17 7.81 4.97
CA ALA A 210 16.47 7.26 4.60
C ALA A 210 16.35 6.33 3.39
N ILE A 211 17.30 6.45 2.45
CA ILE A 211 17.43 5.56 1.29
C ILE A 211 18.49 4.52 1.59
N TYR A 212 18.04 3.27 1.70
CA TYR A 212 18.90 2.12 2.00
C TYR A 212 19.36 1.43 0.71
N ARG A 213 20.62 1.01 0.69
CA ARG A 213 21.17 0.17 -0.38
C ARG A 213 21.96 -1.01 0.22
N PRO A 214 21.88 -2.21 -0.37
CA PRO A 214 22.67 -3.34 0.09
C PRO A 214 24.15 -3.14 -0.26
N ASP A 215 25.02 -3.22 0.74
CA ASP A 215 26.46 -3.35 0.54
C ASP A 215 26.83 -4.83 0.52
N LYS A 216 27.04 -5.37 -0.68
CA LYS A 216 27.38 -6.78 -0.87
C LYS A 216 28.73 -7.21 -0.26
N LYS A 217 29.63 -6.24 -0.01
CA LYS A 217 30.94 -6.53 0.61
C LYS A 217 30.82 -6.74 2.13
N GLU A 218 30.00 -5.93 2.79
CA GLU A 218 29.81 -6.02 4.24
C GLU A 218 28.58 -6.87 4.61
N GLY A 219 27.75 -7.26 3.64
CA GLY A 219 26.51 -8.01 3.89
C GLY A 219 25.46 -7.23 4.68
N LYS A 220 25.45 -5.90 4.61
CA LYS A 220 24.59 -5.00 5.39
C LYS A 220 23.94 -3.94 4.51
N TYR A 221 22.80 -3.44 4.96
CA TYR A 221 22.19 -2.23 4.37
C TYR A 221 22.83 -0.98 4.93
N LYS A 222 23.28 -0.09 4.04
CA LYS A 222 23.79 1.24 4.37
C LYS A 222 22.85 2.33 3.90
N ILE A 223 22.76 3.41 4.68
CA ILE A 223 22.08 4.64 4.27
C ILE A 223 23.01 5.37 3.31
N ILE A 224 22.57 5.57 2.06
CA ILE A 224 23.36 6.32 1.07
C ILE A 224 23.06 7.81 1.19
N ARG A 225 21.79 8.15 1.28
CA ARG A 225 21.29 9.52 1.39
C ARG A 225 19.93 9.52 2.05
N TYR A 226 19.50 10.70 2.47
CA TYR A 226 18.13 10.94 2.86
C TYR A 226 17.38 11.56 1.68
N LYS A 227 16.09 11.31 1.58
CA LYS A 227 15.22 12.08 0.71
C LYS A 227 15.26 13.54 1.15
N GLU A 228 15.34 14.45 0.20
CA GLU A 228 15.29 15.88 0.46
C GLU A 228 13.97 16.42 -0.09
N ASP A 229 13.10 16.85 0.81
CA ASP A 229 11.83 17.48 0.44
C ASP A 229 12.04 19.00 0.46
N VAL A 230 11.77 19.66 -0.68
CA VAL A 230 11.95 21.12 -0.82
C VAL A 230 10.84 21.84 -0.05
N CYS A 231 11.20 22.79 0.81
CA CYS A 231 10.26 23.68 1.48
C CYS A 231 9.83 24.81 0.55
N TYR A 232 8.54 25.10 0.48
CA TYR A 232 7.98 26.19 -0.32
C TYR A 232 7.37 27.26 0.57
N LEU A 233 7.54 28.55 0.20
CA LEU A 233 7.05 29.71 0.95
C LEU A 233 5.52 29.77 1.03
N SER A 234 4.83 29.29 0.00
CA SER A 234 3.37 29.25 0.00
C SER A 234 2.86 27.96 -0.65
N LEU A 235 1.97 27.28 0.05
CA LEU A 235 1.17 26.20 -0.48
C LEU A 235 -0.24 26.76 -0.70
N ILE A 236 -0.73 26.74 -1.93
CA ILE A 236 -2.01 27.32 -2.28
C ILE A 236 -3.00 26.16 -2.57
N HIS A 237 -4.29 26.39 -2.30
CA HIS A 237 -5.33 25.54 -2.87
C HIS A 237 -5.16 25.52 -4.39
N ILE A 238 -5.07 24.34 -4.97
CA ILE A 238 -5.02 24.18 -6.41
C ILE A 238 -6.40 24.58 -6.93
N SER A 239 -6.53 25.87 -7.30
CA SER A 239 -7.64 26.31 -8.13
C SER A 239 -7.36 25.84 -9.56
N GLU A 240 -8.40 25.35 -10.22
CA GLU A 240 -8.33 24.88 -11.61
C GLU A 240 -7.50 25.80 -12.52
N PRO A 241 -6.82 25.26 -13.54
CA PRO A 241 -5.94 26.02 -14.45
C PRO A 241 -6.71 26.92 -15.42
N THR A 242 -7.80 27.53 -15.01
CA THR A 242 -8.62 28.43 -15.84
C THR A 242 -7.99 29.80 -16.06
N ARG A 243 -6.78 30.07 -15.59
CA ARG A 243 -6.06 31.34 -15.82
C ARG A 243 -5.03 31.34 -16.95
N LEU A 244 -4.96 30.30 -17.77
CA LEU A 244 -4.02 30.27 -18.91
C LEU A 244 -4.50 31.05 -20.15
N LEU A 245 -5.63 31.76 -20.10
CA LEU A 245 -6.17 32.48 -21.24
C LEU A 245 -6.19 34.00 -21.10
N SER A 246 -5.45 34.60 -20.19
CA SER A 246 -5.23 36.04 -20.15
C SER A 246 -3.78 36.39 -20.44
N ILE A 247 -3.26 35.95 -21.59
CA ILE A 247 -2.14 36.60 -22.25
C ILE A 247 -2.75 37.44 -23.37
N SER A 248 -3.03 38.68 -23.06
CA SER A 248 -3.19 39.76 -24.00
C SER A 248 -2.01 40.69 -23.87
#